data_82dc30b6f06571a155f5682f378e56df
#
_entry.id   82dc30b6f06571a155f5682f378e56df
#
_cell.length_a   1.000
_cell.length_b   1.000
_cell.length_c   1.000
_cell.angle_alpha   90.00
_cell.angle_beta   90.00
_cell.angle_gamma   90.00
#
_symmetry.space_group_name_H-M   'P 1'
#
loop_
_entity.id
_entity.type
_entity.pdbx_description
1 polymer ?
#
loop_
_entity_poly.entity_id
_entity_poly.type
_entity_poly.pdbx_seq_one_letter_code
_entity_poly.pdbx_strand_id
1 'polypeptide(L)'
;MKTALILFRSAESQNEGEYLDKIISIFANNGFLINSVDMLSVDDDLGFKRRLESLKETADNLAIIYNPNTTFSIKQKIADDVETFLDENENAFKFYDAICKRDGIEYPIEYCHIPMGATLIPNVLGAYQGFMIDDMQFTMTLLPSEINEISVMVDKYLVPYLEEKYGVKRKRVTLKYVGEINKVNQVVEKAREVSESKFSCEIEEKYGDIKINLLFENFETDGGAIALRYIVGSLKEDIYAEYDVSLEQRLFDVLALKNLKLSVAESFTSGKIASSIIENSGASKIFHEGIVCYSNKSKVKRLNVKVDDLVREGAVSSIVAYQMALGLLQQPECDVAIATTGIAGPKSDDTEKPVGLCYIAVGMRDGIHTYKFNLTGNRKAITLKAKNKALFLTIKKLKNL
;
A
#
# COMPACT_ATOMS: atom_id res chain seq x y z
N MET A 1 14.52 21.90 -0.86
CA MET A 1 13.16 22.46 -0.74
C MET A 1 12.60 22.08 0.60
N LYS A 2 12.20 23.07 1.40
CA LYS A 2 11.58 22.89 2.72
C LYS A 2 10.06 23.02 2.57
N THR A 3 9.33 22.00 2.98
CA THR A 3 7.86 21.97 2.91
C THR A 3 7.27 22.07 4.31
N ALA A 4 6.37 23.02 4.51
CA ALA A 4 5.57 23.19 5.71
C ALA A 4 4.14 22.70 5.47
N LEU A 5 3.47 22.27 6.54
CA LEU A 5 2.08 21.85 6.54
C LEU A 5 1.30 22.65 7.59
N ILE A 6 0.20 23.27 7.19
CA ILE A 6 -0.83 23.76 8.10
C ILE A 6 -2.04 22.85 8.00
N LEU A 7 -2.48 22.33 9.14
CA LEU A 7 -3.68 21.52 9.26
C LEU A 7 -4.69 22.27 10.14
N PHE A 8 -5.88 22.54 9.58
CA PHE A 8 -6.96 23.13 10.38
C PHE A 8 -7.73 22.03 11.13
N ARG A 9 -7.81 22.17 12.46
CA ARG A 9 -8.52 21.23 13.31
C ARG A 9 -10.02 21.29 13.05
N SER A 10 -10.64 20.12 12.93
CA SER A 10 -12.08 19.96 13.02
C SER A 10 -12.43 19.53 14.44
N ALA A 11 -13.52 20.08 15.00
CA ALA A 11 -13.95 19.78 16.36
C ALA A 11 -14.36 18.31 16.60
N GLU A 12 -14.42 17.47 15.58
CA GLU A 12 -14.98 16.12 15.61
C GLU A 12 -13.95 14.99 15.37
N SER A 13 -12.66 15.27 15.16
CA SER A 13 -11.69 14.21 14.80
C SER A 13 -11.16 13.46 16.02
N GLN A 14 -11.62 12.23 16.24
CA GLN A 14 -11.16 11.35 17.32
C GLN A 14 -9.76 10.73 17.09
N ASN A 15 -9.11 10.94 15.93
CA ASN A 15 -7.82 10.28 15.59
C ASN A 15 -6.88 11.19 14.76
N GLU A 16 -6.62 12.40 15.26
CA GLU A 16 -5.79 13.40 14.58
C GLU A 16 -4.39 12.90 14.21
N GLY A 17 -3.77 12.07 15.06
CA GLY A 17 -2.42 11.53 14.81
C GLY A 17 -2.36 10.61 13.59
N GLU A 18 -3.29 9.66 13.48
CA GLU A 18 -3.35 8.76 12.32
C GLU A 18 -3.67 9.51 11.00
N TYR A 19 -4.50 10.53 11.09
CA TYR A 19 -4.83 11.38 9.95
C TYR A 19 -3.61 12.17 9.48
N LEU A 20 -2.88 12.80 10.40
CA LEU A 20 -1.65 13.52 10.11
C LEU A 20 -0.59 12.60 9.49
N ASP A 21 -0.40 11.41 10.03
CA ASP A 21 0.54 10.41 9.50
C ASP A 21 0.21 10.03 8.06
N LYS A 22 -1.07 9.89 7.71
CA LYS A 22 -1.51 9.63 6.35
C LYS A 22 -1.16 10.80 5.40
N ILE A 23 -1.40 12.04 5.82
CA ILE A 23 -1.04 13.22 5.01
C ILE A 23 0.47 13.29 4.82
N ILE A 24 1.26 13.18 5.89
CA ILE A 24 2.72 13.17 5.80
C ILE A 24 3.19 12.06 4.85
N SER A 25 2.57 10.88 4.90
CA SER A 25 2.88 9.77 4.02
C SER A 25 2.58 10.09 2.55
N ILE A 26 1.49 10.81 2.24
CA ILE A 26 1.19 11.24 0.86
C ILE A 26 2.32 12.10 0.30
N PHE A 27 2.75 13.12 1.05
CA PHE A 27 3.85 13.98 0.61
C PHE A 27 5.17 13.23 0.55
N ALA A 28 5.51 12.45 1.57
CA ALA A 28 6.72 11.63 1.61
C ALA A 28 6.73 10.60 0.48
N ASN A 29 5.58 9.99 0.16
CA ASN A 29 5.44 9.06 -0.97
C ASN A 29 5.77 9.70 -2.32
N ASN A 30 5.57 10.99 -2.43
CA ASN A 30 5.88 11.80 -3.60
C ASN A 30 7.25 12.50 -3.51
N GLY A 31 8.09 12.13 -2.54
CA GLY A 31 9.42 12.67 -2.39
C GLY A 31 9.52 14.01 -1.67
N PHE A 32 8.42 14.50 -1.09
CA PHE A 32 8.41 15.77 -0.36
C PHE A 32 8.34 15.52 1.15
N LEU A 33 9.44 15.81 1.85
CA LEU A 33 9.47 15.70 3.31
C LEU A 33 8.82 16.92 3.94
N ILE A 34 7.84 16.70 4.81
CA ILE A 34 7.26 17.76 5.64
C ILE A 34 8.27 18.09 6.74
N ASN A 35 8.76 19.33 6.75
CA ASN A 35 9.77 19.82 7.70
C ASN A 35 9.15 20.42 8.97
N SER A 36 7.94 20.97 8.85
CA SER A 36 7.17 21.49 9.99
C SER A 36 5.68 21.28 9.80
N VAL A 37 4.98 21.06 10.91
CA VAL A 37 3.53 20.92 10.95
C VAL A 37 2.96 21.88 11.98
N ASP A 38 1.97 22.65 11.59
CA ASP A 38 1.20 23.53 12.46
C ASP A 38 -0.27 23.12 12.46
N MET A 39 -0.84 22.97 13.64
CA MET A 39 -2.26 22.68 13.82
C MET A 39 -2.98 23.90 14.35
N LEU A 40 -3.83 24.50 13.53
CA LEU A 40 -4.52 25.73 13.84
C LEU A 40 -6.03 25.53 13.99
N SER A 41 -6.68 26.39 14.80
CA SER A 41 -8.14 26.52 14.78
C SER A 41 -8.59 27.38 13.63
N VAL A 42 -9.74 27.06 13.02
CA VAL A 42 -10.35 27.89 11.95
C VAL A 42 -10.67 29.31 12.41
N ASP A 43 -10.94 29.48 13.71
CA ASP A 43 -11.30 30.78 14.31
C ASP A 43 -10.09 31.62 14.73
N ASP A 44 -8.85 31.08 14.64
CA ASP A 44 -7.63 31.80 15.02
C ASP A 44 -7.02 32.58 13.84
N ASP A 45 -7.66 33.67 13.47
CA ASP A 45 -7.21 34.54 12.36
C ASP A 45 -5.82 35.13 12.59
N LEU A 46 -5.56 35.59 13.80
CA LEU A 46 -4.27 36.20 14.15
C LEU A 46 -3.14 35.18 14.16
N GLY A 47 -3.43 33.98 14.69
CA GLY A 47 -2.48 32.86 14.67
C GLY A 47 -2.15 32.42 13.26
N PHE A 48 -3.15 32.27 12.40
CA PHE A 48 -2.97 31.94 11.00
C PHE A 48 -2.10 32.96 10.26
N LYS A 49 -2.44 34.27 10.34
CA LYS A 49 -1.69 35.31 9.67
C LYS A 49 -0.23 35.39 10.10
N ARG A 50 0.03 35.38 11.42
CA ARG A 50 1.41 35.38 11.96
C ARG A 50 2.21 34.18 11.50
N ARG A 51 1.56 33.00 11.47
CA ARG A 51 2.23 31.76 11.07
C ARG A 51 2.54 31.77 9.58
N LEU A 52 1.61 32.25 8.76
CA LEU A 52 1.80 32.38 7.32
C LEU A 52 2.98 33.32 6.99
N GLU A 53 3.05 34.49 7.61
CA GLU A 53 4.19 35.43 7.48
C GLU A 53 5.53 34.72 7.83
N SER A 54 5.59 34.02 8.97
CA SER A 54 6.80 33.29 9.39
C SER A 54 7.19 32.17 8.41
N LEU A 55 6.22 31.48 7.82
CA LEU A 55 6.49 30.40 6.89
C LEU A 55 6.93 30.89 5.51
N LYS A 56 6.46 32.06 5.06
CA LYS A 56 6.96 32.70 3.83
C LYS A 56 8.48 32.99 3.88
N GLU A 57 9.04 33.19 5.08
CA GLU A 57 10.49 33.40 5.26
C GLU A 57 11.29 32.13 5.45
N THR A 58 10.67 31.03 5.88
CA THR A 58 11.39 29.83 6.36
C THR A 58 11.15 28.56 5.55
N ALA A 59 10.11 28.54 4.72
CA ALA A 59 9.74 27.43 3.86
C ALA A 59 9.73 27.84 2.38
N ASP A 60 9.98 26.89 1.51
CA ASP A 60 9.88 27.06 0.06
C ASP A 60 8.46 26.72 -0.43
N ASN A 61 7.79 25.79 0.27
CA ASN A 61 6.45 25.33 -0.07
C ASN A 61 5.60 25.15 1.19
N LEU A 62 4.34 25.58 1.15
CA LEU A 62 3.34 25.42 2.20
C LEU A 62 2.11 24.69 1.64
N ALA A 63 1.77 23.55 2.24
CA ALA A 63 0.49 22.91 2.03
C ALA A 63 -0.47 23.26 3.17
N ILE A 64 -1.67 23.71 2.83
CA ILE A 64 -2.75 24.00 3.77
C ILE A 64 -3.85 22.98 3.52
N ILE A 65 -4.18 22.20 4.55
CA ILE A 65 -5.25 21.22 4.51
C ILE A 65 -6.45 21.72 5.29
N TYR A 66 -7.59 21.73 4.65
CA TYR A 66 -8.81 22.36 5.17
C TYR A 66 -10.07 21.52 4.94
N ASN A 67 -10.93 21.42 5.96
CA ASN A 67 -12.23 20.78 5.83
C ASN A 67 -13.27 21.78 5.31
N PRO A 68 -13.78 21.62 4.08
CA PRO A 68 -14.71 22.57 3.46
C PRO A 68 -16.08 22.67 4.15
N ASN A 69 -16.45 21.68 4.98
CA ASN A 69 -17.73 21.68 5.69
C ASN A 69 -17.75 22.65 6.89
N THR A 70 -16.64 23.29 7.23
CA THR A 70 -16.54 24.12 8.43
C THR A 70 -16.79 25.59 8.18
N THR A 71 -16.33 26.19 7.10
CA THR A 71 -16.68 27.55 6.65
C THR A 71 -15.93 27.93 5.37
N PHE A 72 -16.51 28.82 4.58
CA PHE A 72 -15.90 29.48 3.40
C PHE A 72 -14.64 30.33 3.70
N SER A 73 -14.34 30.56 4.99
CA SER A 73 -13.42 31.58 5.46
C SER A 73 -11.95 31.44 5.03
N ILE A 74 -11.44 30.22 4.83
CA ILE A 74 -9.99 30.04 4.55
C ILE A 74 -9.58 30.55 3.15
N LYS A 75 -10.36 30.26 2.12
CA LYS A 75 -10.09 30.79 0.78
C LYS A 75 -10.07 32.33 0.78
N GLN A 76 -11.03 32.94 1.49
CA GLN A 76 -11.09 34.40 1.61
C GLN A 76 -9.88 34.96 2.39
N LYS A 77 -9.51 34.34 3.53
CA LYS A 77 -8.33 34.75 4.31
C LYS A 77 -7.04 34.68 3.49
N ILE A 78 -6.90 33.65 2.64
CA ILE A 78 -5.76 33.54 1.73
C ILE A 78 -5.83 34.64 0.66
N ALA A 79 -6.99 34.87 0.06
CA ALA A 79 -7.16 35.91 -0.94
C ALA A 79 -6.85 37.31 -0.37
N ASP A 80 -7.31 37.60 0.84
CA ASP A 80 -7.02 38.82 1.56
C ASP A 80 -5.51 39.02 1.86
N ASP A 81 -4.81 37.93 2.23
CA ASP A 81 -3.38 37.94 2.54
C ASP A 81 -2.50 38.21 1.31
N VAL A 82 -2.98 37.80 0.13
CA VAL A 82 -2.29 38.06 -1.16
C VAL A 82 -2.89 39.27 -1.92
N GLU A 83 -3.70 40.06 -1.26
CA GLU A 83 -4.32 41.27 -1.79
C GLU A 83 -5.12 41.06 -3.09
N THR A 84 -5.90 39.98 -3.15
CA THR A 84 -6.74 39.58 -4.29
C THR A 84 -8.17 39.25 -3.85
N PHE A 85 -9.00 38.83 -4.77
CA PHE A 85 -10.38 38.44 -4.50
C PHE A 85 -10.65 37.02 -5.06
N LEU A 86 -11.66 36.36 -4.52
CA LEU A 86 -12.14 35.10 -5.03
C LEU A 86 -12.96 35.28 -6.29
N ASP A 87 -12.70 34.48 -7.31
CA ASP A 87 -13.36 34.54 -8.60
C ASP A 87 -13.87 33.17 -9.03
N GLU A 88 -14.91 33.16 -9.83
CA GLU A 88 -15.42 31.94 -10.50
C GLU A 88 -14.43 31.52 -11.58
N ASN A 89 -13.73 30.42 -11.32
CA ASN A 89 -12.81 29.87 -12.30
C ASN A 89 -13.53 28.86 -13.22
N GLU A 90 -13.63 29.15 -14.52
CA GLU A 90 -14.32 28.30 -15.49
C GLU A 90 -13.86 26.83 -15.50
N ASN A 91 -12.56 26.60 -15.31
CA ASN A 91 -12.03 25.23 -15.26
C ASN A 91 -12.36 24.56 -13.94
N ALA A 92 -12.30 25.26 -12.82
CA ALA A 92 -12.73 24.76 -11.51
C ALA A 92 -14.23 24.41 -11.53
N PHE A 93 -15.06 25.26 -12.18
CA PHE A 93 -16.48 25.00 -12.35
C PHE A 93 -16.76 23.72 -13.14
N LYS A 94 -16.00 23.41 -14.19
CA LYS A 94 -16.18 22.15 -14.95
C LYS A 94 -16.00 20.91 -14.08
N PHE A 95 -15.00 20.90 -13.21
CA PHE A 95 -14.79 19.77 -12.28
C PHE A 95 -15.89 19.71 -11.21
N TYR A 96 -16.24 20.85 -10.63
CA TYR A 96 -17.34 20.99 -9.66
C TYR A 96 -18.67 20.48 -10.24
N ASP A 97 -19.09 20.95 -11.41
CA ASP A 97 -20.33 20.55 -12.09
C ASP A 97 -20.35 19.04 -12.42
N ALA A 98 -19.22 18.48 -12.85
CA ALA A 98 -19.09 17.05 -13.09
C ALA A 98 -19.32 16.21 -11.81
N ILE A 99 -18.83 16.67 -10.68
CA ILE A 99 -19.03 16.02 -9.38
C ILE A 99 -20.48 16.16 -8.91
N CYS A 100 -21.06 17.36 -9.02
CA CYS A 100 -22.49 17.58 -8.69
C CYS A 100 -23.40 16.64 -9.49
N LYS A 101 -23.13 16.48 -10.79
CA LYS A 101 -23.87 15.56 -11.66
C LYS A 101 -23.67 14.10 -11.29
N ARG A 102 -22.44 13.69 -10.95
CA ARG A 102 -22.13 12.32 -10.53
C ARG A 102 -22.87 11.95 -9.26
N ASP A 103 -22.85 12.84 -8.27
CA ASP A 103 -23.35 12.58 -6.93
C ASP A 103 -24.85 12.88 -6.81
N GLY A 104 -25.42 13.63 -7.76
CA GLY A 104 -26.81 14.09 -7.71
C GLY A 104 -27.07 15.13 -6.59
N ILE A 105 -26.03 15.87 -6.19
CA ILE A 105 -26.05 16.84 -5.08
C ILE A 105 -25.53 18.18 -5.59
N GLU A 106 -26.21 19.29 -5.29
CA GLU A 106 -25.66 20.63 -5.44
C GLU A 106 -24.81 20.97 -4.21
N TYR A 107 -23.50 21.04 -4.40
CA TYR A 107 -22.58 21.53 -3.38
C TYR A 107 -22.56 23.07 -3.38
N PRO A 108 -22.02 23.76 -2.34
CA PRO A 108 -21.85 25.20 -2.35
C PRO A 108 -21.02 25.65 -3.56
N ILE A 109 -21.50 26.64 -4.32
CA ILE A 109 -20.82 27.13 -5.54
C ILE A 109 -19.42 27.67 -5.23
N GLU A 110 -19.20 28.15 -4.04
CA GLU A 110 -17.93 28.68 -3.54
C GLU A 110 -16.82 27.60 -3.55
N TYR A 111 -17.19 26.32 -3.69
CA TYR A 111 -16.21 25.24 -3.78
C TYR A 111 -15.35 25.32 -5.05
N CYS A 112 -15.86 25.94 -6.11
CA CYS A 112 -15.09 26.20 -7.34
C CYS A 112 -14.47 27.60 -7.41
N HIS A 113 -14.70 28.49 -6.44
CA HIS A 113 -14.04 29.78 -6.39
C HIS A 113 -12.58 29.61 -5.96
N ILE A 114 -11.68 30.34 -6.62
CA ILE A 114 -10.25 30.40 -6.27
C ILE A 114 -9.76 31.84 -6.32
N PRO A 115 -8.66 32.22 -5.64
CA PRO A 115 -8.09 33.55 -5.73
C PRO A 115 -7.72 33.90 -7.18
N MET A 116 -8.01 35.13 -7.60
CA MET A 116 -7.64 35.60 -8.93
C MET A 116 -6.13 35.50 -9.12
N GLY A 117 -5.69 34.93 -10.24
CA GLY A 117 -4.28 34.66 -10.53
C GLY A 117 -3.72 33.34 -9.93
N ALA A 118 -4.49 32.64 -9.09
CA ALA A 118 -4.08 31.36 -8.59
C ALA A 118 -4.16 30.26 -9.68
N THR A 119 -3.29 29.28 -9.58
CA THR A 119 -3.32 28.08 -10.43
C THR A 119 -4.27 27.05 -9.82
N LEU A 120 -5.23 26.57 -10.61
CA LEU A 120 -6.15 25.50 -10.19
C LEU A 120 -5.40 24.21 -9.92
N ILE A 121 -5.70 23.56 -8.78
CA ILE A 121 -5.40 22.14 -8.54
C ILE A 121 -6.72 21.37 -8.63
N PRO A 122 -7.00 20.68 -9.74
CA PRO A 122 -8.28 20.02 -9.95
C PRO A 122 -8.54 18.90 -8.95
N ASN A 123 -9.72 18.89 -8.36
CA ASN A 123 -10.22 17.78 -7.59
C ASN A 123 -11.19 16.95 -8.43
N VAL A 124 -10.74 15.81 -8.93
CA VAL A 124 -11.54 14.90 -9.76
C VAL A 124 -12.39 13.92 -8.93
N LEU A 125 -12.22 13.91 -7.61
CA LEU A 125 -12.92 13.02 -6.70
C LEU A 125 -13.99 13.74 -5.86
N GLY A 126 -13.81 15.04 -5.59
CA GLY A 126 -14.71 15.84 -4.77
C GLY A 126 -15.03 17.21 -5.39
N ALA A 127 -16.08 17.85 -4.89
CA ALA A 127 -16.55 19.14 -5.42
C ALA A 127 -15.65 20.34 -5.04
N TYR A 128 -14.94 20.25 -3.90
CA TYR A 128 -14.08 21.31 -3.40
C TYR A 128 -12.77 21.36 -4.19
N GLN A 129 -12.60 22.41 -5.00
CA GLN A 129 -11.41 22.59 -5.81
C GLN A 129 -10.28 23.26 -5.02
N GLY A 130 -9.06 22.71 -5.16
CA GLY A 130 -7.86 23.29 -4.60
C GLY A 130 -7.24 24.32 -5.52
N PHE A 131 -6.27 25.05 -5.00
CA PHE A 131 -5.49 25.99 -5.79
C PHE A 131 -4.08 26.13 -5.22
N MET A 132 -3.24 26.75 -6.01
CA MET A 132 -1.89 27.10 -5.64
C MET A 132 -1.61 28.56 -6.03
N ILE A 133 -0.98 29.29 -5.10
CA ILE A 133 -0.47 30.62 -5.31
C ILE A 133 1.04 30.51 -5.28
N ASP A 134 1.66 31.04 -6.32
CA ASP A 134 3.10 30.99 -6.50
C ASP A 134 3.66 32.38 -6.62
N ASP A 135 4.56 32.76 -5.70
CA ASP A 135 5.51 33.83 -5.93
C ASP A 135 6.91 33.19 -6.14
N MET A 136 7.82 33.84 -6.81
CA MET A 136 9.08 33.28 -7.28
C MET A 136 9.87 32.44 -6.22
N GLN A 137 9.64 32.67 -4.94
CA GLN A 137 10.39 32.03 -3.84
C GLN A 137 9.54 31.07 -2.99
N PHE A 138 8.21 31.22 -2.99
CA PHE A 138 7.32 30.53 -2.10
C PHE A 138 6.07 30.03 -2.85
N THR A 139 5.69 28.79 -2.61
CA THR A 139 4.46 28.20 -3.16
C THR A 139 3.50 27.90 -2.04
N MET A 140 2.30 28.44 -2.08
CA MET A 140 1.23 28.13 -1.12
C MET A 140 0.12 27.34 -1.83
N THR A 141 -0.28 26.22 -1.25
CA THR A 141 -1.26 25.31 -1.81
C THR A 141 -2.39 25.09 -0.82
N LEU A 142 -3.64 25.18 -1.27
CA LEU A 142 -4.83 24.80 -0.49
C LEU A 142 -5.43 23.51 -1.06
N LEU A 143 -5.62 22.53 -0.18
CA LEU A 143 -6.20 21.21 -0.50
C LEU A 143 -7.37 20.90 0.45
N PRO A 144 -8.36 20.09 0.00
CA PRO A 144 -9.42 19.57 0.88
C PRO A 144 -8.87 18.62 1.94
N SER A 145 -9.72 18.17 2.87
CA SER A 145 -9.29 17.30 3.98
C SER A 145 -9.44 15.80 3.70
N GLU A 146 -10.09 15.39 2.62
CA GLU A 146 -10.29 13.97 2.31
C GLU A 146 -9.01 13.33 1.78
N ILE A 147 -8.52 12.30 2.45
CA ILE A 147 -7.23 11.65 2.18
C ILE A 147 -7.08 11.19 0.72
N ASN A 148 -8.13 10.59 0.15
CA ASN A 148 -8.10 10.12 -1.24
C ASN A 148 -8.04 11.28 -2.23
N GLU A 149 -8.71 12.38 -1.93
CA GLU A 149 -8.68 13.61 -2.74
C GLU A 149 -7.29 14.24 -2.69
N ILE A 150 -6.72 14.43 -1.49
CA ILE A 150 -5.36 14.95 -1.28
C ILE A 150 -4.36 14.10 -2.07
N SER A 151 -4.44 12.78 -1.96
CA SER A 151 -3.49 11.89 -2.64
C SER A 151 -3.48 12.10 -4.15
N VAL A 152 -4.65 12.16 -4.78
CA VAL A 152 -4.77 12.37 -6.24
C VAL A 152 -4.33 13.77 -6.65
N MET A 153 -4.70 14.81 -5.88
CA MET A 153 -4.35 16.19 -6.18
C MET A 153 -2.84 16.45 -6.04
N VAL A 154 -2.23 15.88 -5.00
CA VAL A 154 -0.76 15.97 -4.80
C VAL A 154 -0.03 15.24 -5.92
N ASP A 155 -0.36 13.97 -6.17
CA ASP A 155 0.34 13.13 -7.14
C ASP A 155 0.25 13.67 -8.58
N LYS A 156 -0.96 14.07 -9.02
CA LYS A 156 -1.19 14.44 -10.42
C LYS A 156 -0.90 15.90 -10.76
N TYR A 157 -0.98 16.80 -9.80
CA TYR A 157 -0.95 18.23 -10.10
C TYR A 157 0.12 19.00 -9.30
N LEU A 158 0.21 18.77 -7.98
CA LEU A 158 1.17 19.52 -7.16
C LEU A 158 2.61 19.05 -7.37
N VAL A 159 2.83 17.75 -7.36
CA VAL A 159 4.18 17.16 -7.53
C VAL A 159 4.82 17.56 -8.85
N PRO A 160 4.18 17.36 -10.03
CA PRO A 160 4.76 17.77 -11.30
C PRO A 160 5.11 19.25 -11.36
N TYR A 161 4.26 20.10 -10.78
CA TYR A 161 4.52 21.52 -10.72
C TYR A 161 5.74 21.86 -9.87
N LEU A 162 5.85 21.29 -8.66
CA LEU A 162 6.98 21.54 -7.77
C LEU A 162 8.30 20.97 -8.34
N GLU A 163 8.24 19.84 -9.02
CA GLU A 163 9.41 19.27 -9.72
C GLU A 163 9.91 20.18 -10.85
N GLU A 164 9.00 20.73 -11.64
CA GLU A 164 9.33 21.68 -12.69
C GLU A 164 9.91 22.99 -12.12
N LYS A 165 9.21 23.59 -11.13
CA LYS A 165 9.63 24.86 -10.51
C LYS A 165 11.01 24.77 -9.86
N TYR A 166 11.27 23.71 -9.10
CA TYR A 166 12.52 23.58 -8.34
C TYR A 166 13.60 22.79 -9.07
N GLY A 167 13.34 22.33 -10.30
CA GLY A 167 14.28 21.56 -11.10
C GLY A 167 14.68 20.22 -10.46
N VAL A 168 13.84 19.66 -9.60
CA VAL A 168 14.12 18.44 -8.85
C VAL A 168 13.42 17.27 -9.53
N LYS A 169 14.16 16.33 -10.09
CA LYS A 169 13.61 15.11 -10.68
C LYS A 169 13.71 13.95 -9.70
N ARG A 170 12.81 13.94 -8.73
CA ARG A 170 12.70 12.88 -7.75
C ARG A 170 12.01 11.67 -8.34
N LYS A 171 12.42 10.50 -7.91
CA LYS A 171 11.72 9.25 -8.25
C LYS A 171 11.56 8.40 -7.01
N ARG A 172 10.31 8.09 -6.69
CA ARG A 172 9.98 7.08 -5.69
C ARG A 172 9.63 5.77 -6.36
N VAL A 173 10.13 4.69 -5.78
CA VAL A 173 9.81 3.33 -6.21
C VAL A 173 9.47 2.52 -4.98
N THR A 174 8.29 1.91 -4.97
CA THR A 174 7.91 0.95 -3.95
C THR A 174 7.98 -0.45 -4.54
N LEU A 175 8.76 -1.32 -3.89
CA LEU A 175 8.84 -2.74 -4.23
C LEU A 175 8.24 -3.57 -3.10
N LYS A 176 7.44 -4.56 -3.46
CA LYS A 176 6.87 -5.54 -2.53
C LYS A 176 7.54 -6.88 -2.75
N TYR A 177 8.16 -7.40 -1.69
CA TYR A 177 9.06 -8.54 -1.74
C TYR A 177 8.74 -9.57 -0.64
N VAL A 178 8.89 -10.85 -0.91
CA VAL A 178 8.72 -11.91 0.09
C VAL A 178 10.03 -12.65 0.31
N GLY A 179 10.68 -12.42 1.44
CA GLY A 179 11.96 -13.06 1.75
C GLY A 179 12.56 -12.61 3.07
N GLU A 180 13.89 -12.50 3.08
CA GLU A 180 14.67 -12.13 4.24
C GLU A 180 15.15 -10.68 4.14
N ILE A 181 14.96 -9.91 5.20
CA ILE A 181 15.37 -8.50 5.27
C ILE A 181 16.88 -8.32 5.08
N ASN A 182 17.70 -9.28 5.57
CA ASN A 182 19.15 -9.22 5.41
C ASN A 182 19.58 -9.25 3.93
N LYS A 183 18.88 -10.04 3.10
CA LYS A 183 19.14 -10.07 1.65
C LYS A 183 18.83 -8.70 1.03
N VAL A 184 17.72 -8.07 1.43
CA VAL A 184 17.34 -6.74 0.93
C VAL A 184 18.41 -5.71 1.31
N ASN A 185 18.82 -5.67 2.58
CA ASN A 185 19.86 -4.75 3.06
C ASN A 185 21.17 -4.89 2.27
N GLN A 186 21.64 -6.13 2.07
CA GLN A 186 22.85 -6.39 1.30
C GLN A 186 22.74 -5.91 -0.15
N VAL A 187 21.61 -6.13 -0.79
CA VAL A 187 21.35 -5.70 -2.17
C VAL A 187 21.29 -4.18 -2.27
N VAL A 188 20.65 -3.50 -1.32
CA VAL A 188 20.56 -2.03 -1.27
C VAL A 188 21.93 -1.41 -1.09
N GLU A 189 22.75 -1.90 -0.14
CA GLU A 189 24.11 -1.39 0.07
C GLU A 189 24.97 -1.61 -1.19
N LYS A 190 24.89 -2.80 -1.79
CA LYS A 190 25.63 -3.06 -3.02
C LYS A 190 25.17 -2.19 -4.20
N ALA A 191 23.88 -1.87 -4.26
CA ALA A 191 23.36 -0.94 -5.26
C ALA A 191 23.94 0.47 -5.11
N ARG A 192 24.12 0.96 -3.87
CA ARG A 192 24.79 2.25 -3.60
C ARG A 192 26.24 2.26 -4.08
N GLU A 193 26.99 1.19 -3.78
CA GLU A 193 28.39 1.05 -4.23
C GLU A 193 28.53 1.04 -5.75
N VAL A 194 27.70 0.24 -6.44
CA VAL A 194 27.81 0.02 -7.91
C VAL A 194 27.35 1.25 -8.70
N SER A 195 26.38 2.00 -8.19
CA SER A 195 25.78 3.14 -8.90
C SER A 195 26.36 4.50 -8.50
N GLU A 196 27.09 4.56 -7.37
CA GLU A 196 27.49 5.81 -6.71
C GLU A 196 26.31 6.75 -6.41
N SER A 197 25.07 6.23 -6.51
CA SER A 197 23.83 6.99 -6.36
C SER A 197 23.49 7.20 -4.89
N LYS A 198 23.07 8.42 -4.58
CA LYS A 198 22.50 8.77 -3.27
C LYS A 198 21.00 8.63 -3.32
N PHE A 199 20.47 7.64 -2.62
CA PHE A 199 19.04 7.43 -2.45
C PHE A 199 18.72 7.00 -1.03
N SER A 200 17.55 7.37 -0.53
CA SER A 200 17.04 6.84 0.73
C SER A 200 16.30 5.51 0.49
N CYS A 201 16.36 4.64 1.49
CA CYS A 201 15.67 3.36 1.47
C CYS A 201 15.02 3.12 2.82
N GLU A 202 13.71 2.99 2.84
CA GLU A 202 12.93 2.60 4.01
C GLU A 202 12.40 1.19 3.81
N ILE A 203 12.55 0.35 4.83
CA ILE A 203 12.15 -1.06 4.77
C ILE A 203 11.19 -1.35 5.92
N GLU A 204 9.99 -1.80 5.57
CA GLU A 204 8.99 -2.31 6.51
C GLU A 204 8.86 -3.83 6.33
N GLU A 205 8.99 -4.60 7.43
CA GLU A 205 8.88 -6.07 7.40
C GLU A 205 7.75 -6.55 8.30
N LYS A 206 6.85 -7.37 7.75
CA LYS A 206 5.79 -8.06 8.50
C LYS A 206 5.75 -9.54 8.13
N TYR A 207 6.38 -10.38 8.96
CA TYR A 207 6.34 -11.85 8.78
C TYR A 207 6.83 -12.30 7.39
N GLY A 208 7.94 -11.73 6.93
CA GLY A 208 8.56 -12.04 5.64
C GLY A 208 7.92 -11.38 4.41
N ASP A 209 6.86 -10.60 4.58
CA ASP A 209 6.39 -9.63 3.60
C ASP A 209 7.12 -8.30 3.84
N ILE A 210 7.83 -7.84 2.84
CA ILE A 210 8.73 -6.69 2.93
C ILE A 210 8.31 -5.63 1.92
N LYS A 211 8.10 -4.42 2.42
CA LYS A 211 7.92 -3.22 1.61
C LYS A 211 9.24 -2.45 1.58
N ILE A 212 9.71 -2.14 0.40
CA ILE A 212 10.95 -1.40 0.15
C ILE A 212 10.57 -0.11 -0.55
N ASN A 213 10.72 1.02 0.13
CA ASN A 213 10.52 2.35 -0.43
C ASN A 213 11.88 2.95 -0.76
N LEU A 214 12.12 3.21 -2.04
CA LEU A 214 13.31 3.87 -2.55
C LEU A 214 12.96 5.29 -2.98
N LEU A 215 13.73 6.27 -2.56
CA LEU A 215 13.59 7.65 -3.00
C LEU A 215 14.93 8.14 -3.56
N PHE A 216 14.92 8.47 -4.83
CA PHE A 216 16.05 9.04 -5.58
C PHE A 216 15.80 10.56 -5.73
N GLU A 217 16.75 11.37 -5.31
CA GLU A 217 16.68 12.84 -5.41
C GLU A 217 16.90 13.32 -6.86
N ASN A 218 17.84 12.71 -7.57
CA ASN A 218 18.19 13.04 -8.95
C ASN A 218 18.32 11.76 -9.77
N PHE A 219 17.21 11.09 -10.02
CA PHE A 219 17.17 9.75 -10.61
C PHE A 219 17.93 9.64 -11.94
N GLU A 220 17.82 10.64 -12.80
CA GLU A 220 18.40 10.59 -14.15
C GLU A 220 19.89 10.88 -14.18
N THR A 221 20.41 11.71 -13.26
CA THR A 221 21.79 12.21 -13.28
C THR A 221 22.73 11.46 -12.33
N ASP A 222 22.20 10.92 -11.23
CA ASP A 222 23.01 10.40 -10.12
C ASP A 222 23.07 8.87 -10.09
N GLY A 223 23.00 8.20 -11.23
CA GLY A 223 23.08 6.74 -11.28
C GLY A 223 21.86 6.00 -10.73
N GLY A 224 20.74 6.70 -10.46
CA GLY A 224 19.53 6.12 -9.89
C GLY A 224 18.95 4.97 -10.71
N ALA A 225 19.00 5.08 -12.05
CA ALA A 225 18.57 4.01 -12.96
C ALA A 225 19.43 2.74 -12.84
N ILE A 226 20.73 2.91 -12.57
CA ILE A 226 21.67 1.79 -12.35
C ILE A 226 21.36 1.11 -11.04
N ALA A 227 21.19 1.90 -9.95
CA ALA A 227 20.83 1.39 -8.63
C ALA A 227 19.52 0.60 -8.67
N LEU A 228 18.45 1.18 -9.25
CA LEU A 228 17.15 0.54 -9.35
C LEU A 228 17.22 -0.76 -10.16
N ARG A 229 17.91 -0.76 -11.29
CA ARG A 229 18.11 -1.96 -12.12
C ARG A 229 18.83 -3.05 -11.35
N TYR A 230 19.85 -2.69 -10.58
CA TYR A 230 20.60 -3.64 -9.75
C TYR A 230 19.71 -4.25 -8.67
N ILE A 231 18.94 -3.42 -7.92
CA ILE A 231 18.02 -3.86 -6.86
C ILE A 231 16.95 -4.79 -7.44
N VAL A 232 16.24 -4.35 -8.47
CA VAL A 232 15.17 -5.14 -9.10
C VAL A 232 15.73 -6.44 -9.67
N GLY A 233 16.87 -6.40 -10.37
CA GLY A 233 17.53 -7.59 -10.94
C GLY A 233 17.92 -8.61 -9.89
N SER A 234 18.47 -8.15 -8.75
CA SER A 234 18.93 -9.02 -7.65
C SER A 234 17.78 -9.63 -6.82
N LEU A 235 16.63 -8.95 -6.76
CA LEU A 235 15.46 -9.38 -5.97
C LEU A 235 14.32 -9.92 -6.84
N LYS A 236 14.43 -9.88 -8.17
CA LYS A 236 13.38 -10.12 -9.17
C LYS A 236 12.49 -11.32 -8.88
N GLU A 237 13.08 -12.45 -8.51
CA GLU A 237 12.38 -13.73 -8.31
C GLU A 237 11.37 -13.68 -7.16
N ASP A 238 11.59 -12.79 -6.20
CA ASP A 238 10.83 -12.70 -4.97
C ASP A 238 10.04 -11.37 -4.87
N ILE A 239 10.10 -10.50 -5.89
CA ILE A 239 9.25 -9.30 -6.02
C ILE A 239 7.88 -9.72 -6.56
N TYR A 240 6.81 -9.40 -5.80
CA TYR A 240 5.44 -9.68 -6.23
C TYR A 240 4.69 -8.47 -6.80
N ALA A 241 5.13 -7.25 -6.45
CA ALA A 241 4.60 -6.01 -7.02
C ALA A 241 5.64 -4.88 -6.99
N GLU A 242 5.48 -3.90 -7.89
CA GLU A 242 6.29 -2.67 -7.99
C GLU A 242 5.47 -1.43 -7.57
N TYR A 243 4.46 -1.63 -6.74
CA TYR A 243 3.59 -0.61 -6.14
C TYR A 243 3.08 -1.12 -4.78
N ASP A 244 2.55 -0.22 -3.96
CA ASP A 244 2.07 -0.58 -2.62
C ASP A 244 0.76 -1.35 -2.69
N VAL A 245 0.85 -2.65 -2.47
CA VAL A 245 -0.28 -3.59 -2.46
C VAL A 245 0.01 -4.72 -1.48
N SER A 246 -1.00 -5.24 -0.80
CA SER A 246 -0.85 -6.43 0.04
C SER A 246 -0.76 -7.71 -0.80
N LEU A 247 -0.23 -8.79 -0.21
CA LEU A 247 -0.18 -10.11 -0.85
C LEU A 247 -1.59 -10.62 -1.19
N GLU A 248 -2.53 -10.40 -0.30
CA GLU A 248 -3.93 -10.79 -0.43
C GLU A 248 -4.60 -10.10 -1.60
N GLN A 249 -4.47 -8.76 -1.67
CA GLN A 249 -5.03 -7.98 -2.78
C GLN A 249 -4.34 -8.34 -4.10
N ARG A 250 -3.02 -8.52 -4.10
CA ARG A 250 -2.31 -8.92 -5.32
C ARG A 250 -2.74 -10.30 -5.83
N LEU A 251 -2.96 -11.26 -4.92
CA LEU A 251 -3.49 -12.57 -5.30
C LEU A 251 -4.91 -12.46 -5.84
N PHE A 252 -5.76 -11.66 -5.16
CA PHE A 252 -7.12 -11.36 -5.62
C PHE A 252 -7.12 -10.82 -7.05
N ASP A 253 -6.31 -9.80 -7.33
CA ASP A 253 -6.24 -9.14 -8.65
C ASP A 253 -5.84 -10.12 -9.75
N VAL A 254 -4.84 -10.97 -9.48
CA VAL A 254 -4.37 -11.97 -10.46
C VAL A 254 -5.41 -13.04 -10.72
N LEU A 255 -6.08 -13.56 -9.68
CA LEU A 255 -7.15 -14.56 -9.82
C LEU A 255 -8.35 -13.98 -10.57
N ALA A 256 -8.77 -12.76 -10.22
CA ALA A 256 -9.87 -12.08 -10.88
C ALA A 256 -9.58 -11.81 -12.35
N LEU A 257 -8.37 -11.33 -12.68
CA LEU A 257 -7.95 -11.09 -14.06
C LEU A 257 -7.98 -12.36 -14.92
N LYS A 258 -7.61 -13.50 -14.33
CA LYS A 258 -7.58 -14.80 -15.01
C LYS A 258 -8.91 -15.58 -14.90
N ASN A 259 -9.90 -15.04 -14.19
CA ASN A 259 -11.18 -15.69 -13.89
C ASN A 259 -11.01 -17.09 -13.27
N LEU A 260 -10.08 -17.20 -12.31
CA LEU A 260 -9.77 -18.45 -11.61
C LEU A 260 -10.33 -18.44 -10.19
N LYS A 261 -10.80 -19.62 -9.74
CA LYS A 261 -11.30 -19.85 -8.38
C LYS A 261 -10.30 -20.59 -7.53
N LEU A 262 -10.08 -20.06 -6.33
CA LEU A 262 -9.16 -20.59 -5.33
C LEU A 262 -9.91 -21.39 -4.27
N SER A 263 -9.36 -22.53 -3.90
CA SER A 263 -9.71 -23.28 -2.68
C SER A 263 -8.49 -23.47 -1.78
N VAL A 264 -8.67 -23.47 -0.46
CA VAL A 264 -7.58 -23.66 0.49
C VAL A 264 -7.85 -24.78 1.51
N ALA A 265 -6.81 -25.57 1.80
CA ALA A 265 -6.82 -26.59 2.84
C ALA A 265 -5.76 -26.28 3.90
N GLU A 266 -6.21 -25.86 5.05
CA GLU A 266 -5.34 -25.40 6.13
C GLU A 266 -5.26 -26.40 7.27
N SER A 267 -4.04 -26.62 7.78
CA SER A 267 -3.82 -27.35 9.01
C SER A 267 -3.27 -26.40 10.08
N PHE A 268 -1.97 -26.22 10.15
CA PHE A 268 -1.33 -25.39 11.19
C PHE A 268 -1.53 -23.88 11.00
N THR A 269 -1.89 -23.40 9.81
CA THR A 269 -2.22 -22.00 9.54
C THR A 269 -3.61 -21.59 10.03
N SER A 270 -4.45 -22.56 10.37
CA SER A 270 -5.68 -22.40 11.19
C SER A 270 -6.71 -21.40 10.61
N GLY A 271 -6.91 -21.38 9.31
CA GLY A 271 -7.88 -20.50 8.63
C GLY A 271 -7.34 -19.10 8.29
N LYS A 272 -6.05 -18.82 8.54
CA LYS A 272 -5.46 -17.50 8.27
C LYS A 272 -5.37 -17.15 6.80
N ILE A 273 -5.16 -18.14 5.92
CA ILE A 273 -5.13 -17.94 4.47
C ILE A 273 -6.54 -17.60 3.98
N ALA A 274 -7.53 -18.42 4.33
CA ALA A 274 -8.91 -18.19 3.94
C ALA A 274 -9.44 -16.84 4.46
N SER A 275 -9.26 -16.55 5.75
CA SER A 275 -9.68 -15.29 6.37
C SER A 275 -9.09 -14.08 5.64
N SER A 276 -7.78 -14.06 5.43
CA SER A 276 -7.11 -12.91 4.81
C SER A 276 -7.53 -12.64 3.35
N ILE A 277 -7.97 -13.67 2.63
CA ILE A 277 -8.49 -13.50 1.27
C ILE A 277 -9.93 -12.98 1.29
N ILE A 278 -10.76 -13.52 2.20
CA ILE A 278 -12.18 -13.17 2.31
C ILE A 278 -12.39 -11.73 2.82
N GLU A 279 -11.43 -11.17 3.55
CA GLU A 279 -11.43 -9.77 3.99
C GLU A 279 -11.47 -8.78 2.81
N ASN A 280 -11.05 -9.19 1.60
CA ASN A 280 -11.13 -8.33 0.42
C ASN A 280 -12.55 -8.29 -0.13
N SER A 281 -13.07 -7.09 -0.40
CA SER A 281 -14.39 -6.92 -1.02
C SER A 281 -14.46 -7.63 -2.37
N GLY A 282 -15.51 -8.39 -2.60
CA GLY A 282 -15.70 -9.17 -3.83
C GLY A 282 -14.98 -10.52 -3.84
N ALA A 283 -14.45 -11.01 -2.71
CA ALA A 283 -13.76 -12.29 -2.60
C ALA A 283 -14.57 -13.49 -3.15
N SER A 284 -15.90 -13.44 -3.12
CA SER A 284 -16.77 -14.49 -3.71
C SER A 284 -16.54 -14.72 -5.21
N LYS A 285 -15.94 -13.75 -5.91
CA LYS A 285 -15.61 -13.90 -7.34
C LYS A 285 -14.45 -14.85 -7.57
N ILE A 286 -13.53 -14.96 -6.60
CA ILE A 286 -12.26 -15.69 -6.75
C ILE A 286 -12.06 -16.82 -5.71
N PHE A 287 -12.85 -16.83 -4.67
CA PHE A 287 -12.70 -17.81 -3.58
C PHE A 287 -13.89 -18.76 -3.55
N HIS A 288 -13.60 -20.05 -3.67
CA HIS A 288 -14.63 -21.10 -3.65
C HIS A 288 -14.85 -21.62 -2.24
N GLU A 289 -13.80 -22.18 -1.60
CA GLU A 289 -13.91 -22.72 -0.25
C GLU A 289 -12.60 -22.68 0.53
N GLY A 290 -12.72 -22.71 1.87
CA GLY A 290 -11.61 -22.90 2.80
C GLY A 290 -11.90 -23.99 3.81
N ILE A 291 -11.05 -25.02 3.88
CA ILE A 291 -11.19 -26.15 4.79
C ILE A 291 -10.08 -26.13 5.84
N VAL A 292 -10.42 -26.05 7.11
CA VAL A 292 -9.47 -26.27 8.20
C VAL A 292 -9.52 -27.76 8.58
N CYS A 293 -8.56 -28.54 8.05
CA CYS A 293 -8.43 -29.98 8.31
C CYS A 293 -7.31 -30.27 9.33
N TYR A 294 -7.57 -29.96 10.59
CA TYR A 294 -6.57 -30.00 11.65
C TYR A 294 -6.18 -31.44 12.05
N SER A 295 -7.13 -32.37 12.13
CA SER A 295 -6.86 -33.76 12.47
C SER A 295 -6.56 -34.65 11.25
N ASN A 296 -5.82 -35.72 11.43
CA ASN A 296 -5.58 -36.75 10.39
C ASN A 296 -6.90 -37.32 9.83
N LYS A 297 -7.88 -37.58 10.70
CA LYS A 297 -9.21 -38.03 10.30
C LYS A 297 -9.92 -37.03 9.37
N SER A 298 -9.77 -35.72 9.62
CA SER A 298 -10.33 -34.69 8.75
C SER A 298 -9.63 -34.66 7.39
N LYS A 299 -8.29 -34.78 7.35
CA LYS A 299 -7.53 -34.87 6.11
C LYS A 299 -7.98 -36.04 5.22
N VAL A 300 -8.15 -37.23 5.84
CA VAL A 300 -8.64 -38.42 5.13
C VAL A 300 -10.07 -38.19 4.62
N LYS A 301 -10.98 -37.79 5.51
CA LYS A 301 -12.42 -37.70 5.18
C LYS A 301 -12.74 -36.60 4.15
N ARG A 302 -12.07 -35.45 4.23
CA ARG A 302 -12.40 -34.26 3.43
C ARG A 302 -11.59 -34.13 2.14
N LEU A 303 -10.34 -34.62 2.14
CA LEU A 303 -9.37 -34.42 1.08
C LEU A 303 -8.78 -35.72 0.52
N ASN A 304 -9.34 -36.86 0.90
CA ASN A 304 -8.92 -38.18 0.44
C ASN A 304 -7.42 -38.49 0.67
N VAL A 305 -6.82 -37.88 1.72
CA VAL A 305 -5.44 -38.18 2.09
C VAL A 305 -5.32 -39.65 2.47
N LYS A 306 -4.36 -40.38 1.90
CA LYS A 306 -4.18 -41.81 2.13
C LYS A 306 -3.68 -42.06 3.54
N VAL A 307 -4.34 -43.00 4.22
CA VAL A 307 -3.98 -43.41 5.60
C VAL A 307 -2.55 -43.94 5.66
N ASP A 308 -2.15 -44.74 4.68
CA ASP A 308 -0.80 -45.33 4.62
C ASP A 308 0.30 -44.28 4.57
N ASP A 309 0.07 -43.18 3.84
CA ASP A 309 1.03 -42.06 3.77
C ASP A 309 1.08 -41.28 5.08
N LEU A 310 -0.05 -41.11 5.75
CA LEU A 310 -0.09 -40.50 7.10
C LEU A 310 0.66 -41.33 8.13
N VAL A 311 0.58 -42.65 8.05
CA VAL A 311 1.31 -43.56 8.95
C VAL A 311 2.80 -43.56 8.64
N ARG A 312 3.18 -43.64 7.37
CA ARG A 312 4.57 -43.77 6.94
C ARG A 312 5.35 -42.43 7.09
N GLU A 313 4.78 -41.32 6.63
CA GLU A 313 5.47 -40.05 6.50
C GLU A 313 5.06 -39.01 7.56
N GLY A 314 3.96 -39.31 8.27
CA GLY A 314 3.33 -38.38 9.20
C GLY A 314 2.53 -37.25 8.53
N ALA A 315 1.71 -36.57 9.33
CA ALA A 315 0.84 -35.51 8.85
C ALA A 315 1.61 -34.31 8.28
N VAL A 316 2.82 -34.05 8.79
CA VAL A 316 3.70 -32.95 8.33
C VAL A 316 4.71 -33.52 7.36
N SER A 317 4.31 -33.62 6.11
CA SER A 317 5.12 -34.18 5.02
C SER A 317 4.73 -33.60 3.66
N SER A 318 5.64 -33.73 2.69
CA SER A 318 5.42 -33.27 1.31
C SER A 318 4.25 -33.97 0.66
N ILE A 319 4.17 -35.31 0.84
CA ILE A 319 3.12 -36.14 0.23
C ILE A 319 1.74 -35.78 0.79
N VAL A 320 1.63 -35.53 2.10
CA VAL A 320 0.36 -35.13 2.71
C VAL A 320 -0.07 -33.72 2.22
N ALA A 321 0.84 -32.76 2.14
CA ALA A 321 0.52 -31.45 1.56
C ALA A 321 0.05 -31.56 0.10
N TYR A 322 0.75 -32.38 -0.71
CA TYR A 322 0.37 -32.69 -2.08
C TYR A 322 -1.06 -33.27 -2.17
N GLN A 323 -1.35 -34.28 -1.37
CA GLN A 323 -2.67 -34.96 -1.39
C GLN A 323 -3.79 -34.01 -0.91
N MET A 324 -3.50 -33.14 0.07
CA MET A 324 -4.45 -32.12 0.50
C MET A 324 -4.81 -31.17 -0.65
N ALA A 325 -3.83 -30.68 -1.42
CA ALA A 325 -4.07 -29.85 -2.59
C ALA A 325 -4.78 -30.62 -3.71
N LEU A 326 -4.40 -31.89 -3.95
CA LEU A 326 -5.06 -32.76 -4.93
C LEU A 326 -6.53 -32.96 -4.60
N GLY A 327 -6.86 -33.16 -3.32
CA GLY A 327 -8.24 -33.34 -2.86
C GLY A 327 -9.12 -32.12 -3.13
N LEU A 328 -8.56 -30.89 -3.05
CA LEU A 328 -9.26 -29.67 -3.46
C LEU A 328 -9.47 -29.61 -4.98
N LEU A 329 -8.45 -29.92 -5.77
CA LEU A 329 -8.52 -29.88 -7.25
C LEU A 329 -9.44 -30.94 -7.87
N GLN A 330 -9.86 -31.93 -7.10
CA GLN A 330 -10.88 -32.89 -7.52
C GLN A 330 -12.28 -32.28 -7.60
N GLN A 331 -12.47 -31.10 -7.01
CA GLN A 331 -13.74 -30.36 -7.11
C GLN A 331 -13.77 -29.52 -8.41
N PRO A 332 -14.88 -29.55 -9.16
CA PRO A 332 -15.01 -28.86 -10.45
C PRO A 332 -14.79 -27.34 -10.35
N GLU A 333 -15.18 -26.75 -9.22
CA GLU A 333 -15.12 -25.30 -8.96
C GLU A 333 -13.74 -24.82 -8.48
N CYS A 334 -12.77 -25.71 -8.29
CA CYS A 334 -11.42 -25.38 -7.85
C CYS A 334 -10.45 -25.36 -9.03
N ASP A 335 -9.96 -24.17 -9.40
CA ASP A 335 -8.92 -24.01 -10.42
C ASP A 335 -7.53 -23.96 -9.80
N VAL A 336 -7.42 -23.33 -8.61
CA VAL A 336 -6.18 -23.15 -7.86
C VAL A 336 -6.35 -23.67 -6.45
N ALA A 337 -5.42 -24.50 -5.99
CA ALA A 337 -5.42 -25.05 -4.64
C ALA A 337 -4.20 -24.61 -3.84
N ILE A 338 -4.42 -24.21 -2.60
CA ILE A 338 -3.36 -24.03 -1.60
C ILE A 338 -3.58 -25.03 -0.47
N ALA A 339 -2.56 -25.78 -0.12
CA ALA A 339 -2.62 -26.65 1.06
C ALA A 339 -1.42 -26.44 1.97
N THR A 340 -1.65 -26.45 3.29
CA THR A 340 -0.60 -26.25 4.30
C THR A 340 -0.64 -27.30 5.39
N THR A 341 0.53 -27.87 5.72
CA THR A 341 0.71 -28.71 6.90
C THR A 341 2.05 -28.38 7.57
N GLY A 342 2.13 -28.40 8.91
CA GLY A 342 3.33 -27.99 9.62
C GLY A 342 3.20 -27.97 11.13
N ILE A 343 4.33 -27.70 11.79
CA ILE A 343 4.48 -27.63 13.25
C ILE A 343 4.68 -26.16 13.66
N ALA A 344 3.63 -25.55 14.20
CA ALA A 344 3.68 -24.15 14.61
C ALA A 344 4.31 -23.90 15.99
N GLY A 345 4.52 -24.97 16.78
CA GLY A 345 5.00 -24.85 18.15
C GLY A 345 3.92 -24.48 19.17
N PRO A 346 4.29 -24.22 20.47
CA PRO A 346 5.66 -24.11 20.98
C PRO A 346 6.38 -25.45 21.12
N LYS A 347 5.67 -26.56 21.22
CA LYS A 347 6.26 -27.91 21.28
C LYS A 347 6.16 -28.57 19.91
N SER A 348 7.10 -29.44 19.60
CA SER A 348 6.97 -30.36 18.48
C SER A 348 5.74 -31.27 18.72
N ASP A 349 5.24 -31.89 17.63
CA ASP A 349 4.36 -33.04 17.75
C ASP A 349 5.14 -34.23 18.32
N ASP A 350 4.49 -35.42 18.47
CA ASP A 350 5.12 -36.62 19.00
C ASP A 350 6.20 -37.23 18.04
N THR A 351 6.65 -36.43 17.06
CA THR A 351 7.71 -36.78 16.11
C THR A 351 8.99 -35.99 16.38
N GLU A 352 10.13 -36.47 15.88
CA GLU A 352 11.42 -35.74 15.97
C GLU A 352 11.50 -34.49 15.06
N LYS A 353 10.40 -34.11 14.37
CA LYS A 353 10.35 -33.01 13.43
C LYS A 353 10.40 -31.68 14.19
N PRO A 354 11.24 -30.72 13.74
CA PRO A 354 11.43 -29.45 14.48
C PRO A 354 10.21 -28.52 14.36
N VAL A 355 10.03 -27.67 15.38
CA VAL A 355 9.10 -26.55 15.31
C VAL A 355 9.48 -25.62 14.16
N GLY A 356 8.51 -25.19 13.37
CA GLY A 356 8.70 -24.38 12.17
C GLY A 356 8.80 -25.17 10.88
N LEU A 357 9.00 -26.50 10.93
CA LEU A 357 8.90 -27.32 9.74
C LEU A 357 7.49 -27.26 9.19
N CYS A 358 7.37 -26.90 7.93
CA CYS A 358 6.08 -26.90 7.23
C CYS A 358 6.24 -27.22 5.75
N TYR A 359 5.14 -27.69 5.17
CA TYR A 359 5.01 -27.93 3.74
C TYR A 359 3.81 -27.12 3.23
N ILE A 360 4.03 -26.44 2.10
CA ILE A 360 3.02 -25.67 1.38
C ILE A 360 2.92 -26.28 -0.01
N ALA A 361 1.73 -26.73 -0.39
CA ALA A 361 1.45 -27.17 -1.75
C ALA A 361 0.61 -26.12 -2.47
N VAL A 362 1.02 -25.78 -3.69
CA VAL A 362 0.27 -24.94 -4.61
C VAL A 362 -0.01 -25.74 -5.86
N GLY A 363 -1.27 -25.91 -6.18
CA GLY A 363 -1.73 -26.76 -7.27
C GLY A 363 -2.66 -26.04 -8.23
N MET A 364 -2.61 -26.49 -9.48
CA MET A 364 -3.54 -26.20 -10.57
C MET A 364 -3.73 -27.48 -11.38
N ARG A 365 -4.60 -27.44 -12.41
CA ARG A 365 -4.86 -28.63 -13.26
C ARG A 365 -3.61 -29.15 -14.00
N ASP A 366 -2.63 -28.26 -14.24
CA ASP A 366 -1.33 -28.59 -14.87
C ASP A 366 -0.32 -29.26 -13.94
N GLY A 367 -0.55 -29.23 -12.62
CA GLY A 367 0.31 -29.87 -11.64
C GLY A 367 0.34 -29.18 -10.28
N ILE A 368 0.83 -29.94 -9.30
CA ILE A 368 0.97 -29.50 -7.91
C ILE A 368 2.44 -29.46 -7.55
N HIS A 369 2.88 -28.33 -7.01
CA HIS A 369 4.22 -28.14 -6.47
C HIS A 369 4.18 -28.06 -4.95
N THR A 370 5.09 -28.76 -4.28
CA THR A 370 5.20 -28.79 -2.83
C THR A 370 6.52 -28.16 -2.40
N TYR A 371 6.46 -27.23 -1.46
CA TYR A 371 7.61 -26.49 -0.94
C TYR A 371 7.81 -26.80 0.54
N LYS A 372 9.05 -27.06 0.95
CA LYS A 372 9.46 -27.30 2.34
C LYS A 372 10.10 -26.06 2.92
N PHE A 373 9.67 -25.67 4.13
CA PHE A 373 10.26 -24.55 4.86
C PHE A 373 10.54 -24.92 6.32
N ASN A 374 11.58 -24.27 6.89
CA ASN A 374 11.86 -24.25 8.33
C ASN A 374 11.71 -22.80 8.81
N LEU A 375 10.52 -22.43 9.25
CA LEU A 375 10.21 -21.07 9.67
C LEU A 375 10.57 -20.86 11.14
N THR A 376 11.09 -19.67 11.46
CA THR A 376 11.52 -19.30 12.81
C THR A 376 10.55 -18.32 13.46
N GLY A 377 10.50 -18.34 14.79
CA GLY A 377 9.68 -17.46 15.60
C GLY A 377 8.68 -18.20 16.49
N ASN A 378 7.81 -17.46 17.17
CA ASN A 378 6.72 -18.04 17.94
C ASN A 378 5.60 -18.56 17.02
N ARG A 379 4.62 -19.27 17.59
CA ARG A 379 3.48 -19.84 16.85
C ARG A 379 2.78 -18.84 15.93
N LYS A 380 2.56 -17.61 16.40
CA LYS A 380 1.94 -16.53 15.60
C LYS A 380 2.80 -16.18 14.39
N ALA A 381 4.10 -15.96 14.61
CA ALA A 381 5.04 -15.59 13.55
C ALA A 381 5.16 -16.73 12.51
N ILE A 382 5.32 -17.98 12.94
CA ILE A 382 5.42 -19.16 12.05
C ILE A 382 4.18 -19.26 11.16
N THR A 383 2.97 -19.18 11.74
CA THR A 383 1.72 -19.31 10.97
C THR A 383 1.50 -18.16 9.99
N LEU A 384 1.90 -16.91 10.35
CA LEU A 384 1.78 -15.76 9.46
C LEU A 384 2.84 -15.77 8.35
N LYS A 385 4.08 -16.16 8.66
CA LYS A 385 5.12 -16.38 7.64
C LYS A 385 4.70 -17.46 6.63
N ALA A 386 4.09 -18.53 7.10
CA ALA A 386 3.56 -19.59 6.23
C ALA A 386 2.42 -19.10 5.35
N LYS A 387 1.49 -18.30 5.90
CA LYS A 387 0.43 -17.64 5.14
C LYS A 387 1.02 -16.78 4.01
N ASN A 388 1.94 -15.88 4.35
CA ASN A 388 2.55 -14.96 3.37
C ASN A 388 3.29 -15.75 2.26
N LYS A 389 4.05 -16.78 2.63
CA LYS A 389 4.70 -17.65 1.63
C LYS A 389 3.71 -18.40 0.75
N ALA A 390 2.60 -18.89 1.29
CA ALA A 390 1.57 -19.58 0.50
C ALA A 390 0.93 -18.65 -0.54
N LEU A 391 0.56 -17.43 -0.14
CA LEU A 391 0.02 -16.42 -1.06
C LEU A 391 1.05 -16.07 -2.14
N PHE A 392 2.29 -15.78 -1.75
CA PHE A 392 3.37 -15.44 -2.67
C PHE A 392 3.66 -16.54 -3.70
N LEU A 393 3.78 -17.80 -3.25
CA LEU A 393 4.04 -18.94 -4.15
C LEU A 393 2.90 -19.12 -5.15
N THR A 394 1.67 -18.84 -4.74
CA THR A 394 0.51 -18.89 -5.62
C THR A 394 0.58 -17.77 -6.67
N ILE A 395 0.89 -16.53 -6.26
CA ILE A 395 1.12 -15.42 -7.18
C ILE A 395 2.22 -15.76 -8.19
N LYS A 396 3.34 -16.32 -7.70
CA LYS A 396 4.49 -16.70 -8.54
C LYS A 396 4.11 -17.79 -9.57
N LYS A 397 3.35 -18.79 -9.16
CA LYS A 397 2.84 -19.83 -10.08
C LYS A 397 1.90 -19.24 -11.13
N LEU A 398 1.01 -18.33 -10.73
CA LEU A 398 0.06 -17.68 -11.63
C LEU A 398 0.71 -16.68 -12.61
N LYS A 399 1.85 -16.08 -12.27
CA LYS A 399 2.61 -15.20 -13.19
C LYS A 399 3.25 -15.97 -14.36
N ASN A 400 3.51 -17.25 -14.19
CA ASN A 400 4.15 -18.10 -15.20
C ASN A 400 3.13 -18.77 -16.16
N LEU A 401 1.88 -18.42 -16.07
CA LEU A 401 0.77 -18.77 -16.96
C LEU A 401 0.44 -17.59 -17.89
#